data_d57103fb6068caaacc917858e438a366
#
_entry.id   d57103fb6068caaacc917858e438a366
#
_cell.length_a   1.000
_cell.length_b   1.000
_cell.length_c   1.000
_cell.angle_alpha   90.00
_cell.angle_beta   90.00
_cell.angle_gamma   90.00
#
_symmetry.space_group_name_H-M   'P 1'
#
loop_
_entity.id
_entity.type
_entity.pdbx_description
1 polymer ?
#
loop_
_entity_poly.entity_id
_entity_poly.type
_entity_poly.pdbx_seq_one_letter_code
_entity_poly.pdbx_strand_id
1 'polypeptide(L)'
;MSSAKYASAPRQNPGVRRFVADARTKGDALYVSVITLGEIRRGVESIRHRGDTRQANRLEAWLTSVLKDFDDHVLDFSHDEAQVWRRLRVPHPENAIDKQIGATALTHGLTLVTRNTAHFSGLGVTLVNPFI
;
A
#
# COMPACT_ATOMS: atom_id res chain seq x y z
N MET A 1 -14.29 4.14 0.27
CA MET A 1 -12.92 4.65 0.37
C MET A 1 -11.93 3.51 0.17
N SER A 2 -10.80 3.81 -0.44
CA SER A 2 -9.82 2.79 -0.79
C SER A 2 -8.45 3.12 -0.22
N SER A 3 -7.74 2.09 0.25
CA SER A 3 -6.33 2.17 0.58
C SER A 3 -5.56 1.53 -0.57
N ALA A 4 -4.53 2.21 -1.07
CA ALA A 4 -3.75 1.71 -2.20
C ALA A 4 -2.36 1.32 -1.75
N LYS A 5 -1.94 0.08 -2.09
CA LYS A 5 -0.59 -0.38 -1.94
C LYS A 5 0.08 -0.35 -3.31
N TYR A 6 1.14 0.45 -3.45
CA TYR A 6 1.89 0.50 -4.69
C TYR A 6 3.14 -0.35 -4.57
N ALA A 7 3.28 -1.31 -5.47
CA ALA A 7 4.56 -1.94 -5.75
C ALA A 7 5.28 -1.08 -6.80
N SER A 8 6.47 -1.47 -7.23
CA SER A 8 7.30 -0.69 -8.16
C SER A 8 6.53 -0.18 -9.39
N ALA A 9 6.65 1.09 -9.68
CA ALA A 9 6.15 1.77 -10.89
C ALA A 9 4.67 1.49 -11.24
N PRO A 10 3.72 1.61 -10.29
CA PRO A 10 2.31 1.29 -10.54
C PRO A 10 1.68 2.19 -11.60
N ARG A 11 2.19 3.41 -11.81
CA ARG A 11 1.65 4.34 -12.81
C ARG A 11 1.77 3.82 -14.23
N GLN A 12 2.66 2.84 -14.47
CA GLN A 12 2.86 2.26 -15.80
C GLN A 12 1.86 1.15 -16.10
N ASN A 13 1.18 0.61 -15.09
CA ASN A 13 0.19 -0.43 -15.30
C ASN A 13 -1.12 0.20 -15.76
N PRO A 14 -1.65 -0.18 -16.94
CA PRO A 14 -2.86 0.44 -17.47
C PRO A 14 -4.09 0.19 -16.60
N GLY A 15 -4.19 -0.96 -15.93
CA GLY A 15 -5.31 -1.25 -15.03
C GLY A 15 -5.31 -0.35 -13.81
N VAL A 16 -4.12 -0.11 -13.23
CA VAL A 16 -3.97 0.80 -12.09
C VAL A 16 -4.32 2.23 -12.49
N ARG A 17 -3.85 2.68 -13.65
CA ARG A 17 -4.17 4.03 -14.14
C ARG A 17 -5.66 4.22 -14.34
N ARG A 18 -6.33 3.21 -14.90
CA ARG A 18 -7.79 3.24 -15.09
C ARG A 18 -8.51 3.29 -13.74
N PHE A 19 -8.06 2.47 -12.80
CA PHE A 19 -8.65 2.45 -11.45
C PHE A 19 -8.56 3.82 -10.78
N VAL A 20 -7.39 4.46 -10.82
CA VAL A 20 -7.18 5.79 -10.22
C VAL A 20 -8.05 6.83 -10.89
N ALA A 21 -8.13 6.82 -12.23
CA ALA A 21 -8.96 7.76 -12.98
C ALA A 21 -10.45 7.59 -12.64
N ASP A 22 -10.93 6.34 -12.56
CA ASP A 22 -12.31 6.04 -12.20
C ASP A 22 -12.62 6.50 -10.77
N ALA A 23 -11.71 6.28 -9.83
CA ALA A 23 -11.87 6.71 -8.46
C ALA A 23 -12.01 8.24 -8.38
N ARG A 24 -11.17 8.98 -9.11
CA ARG A 24 -11.25 10.44 -9.17
C ARG A 24 -12.57 10.90 -9.77
N THR A 25 -13.02 10.25 -10.83
CA THR A 25 -14.31 10.59 -11.48
C THR A 25 -15.48 10.39 -10.53
N LYS A 26 -15.44 9.32 -9.72
CA LYS A 26 -16.50 9.02 -8.74
C LYS A 26 -16.39 9.87 -7.47
N GLY A 27 -15.31 10.60 -7.30
CA GLY A 27 -15.06 11.34 -6.06
C GLY A 27 -14.61 10.47 -4.90
N ASP A 28 -14.13 9.25 -5.17
CA ASP A 28 -13.60 8.37 -4.14
C ASP A 28 -12.25 8.88 -3.65
N ALA A 29 -12.04 8.83 -2.34
CA ALA A 29 -10.76 9.18 -1.75
C ALA A 29 -9.81 7.98 -1.80
N LEU A 30 -8.55 8.25 -2.15
CA LEU A 30 -7.48 7.25 -2.15
C LEU A 30 -6.54 7.55 -1.01
N TYR A 31 -6.18 6.51 -0.26
CA TYR A 31 -5.28 6.59 0.88
C TYR A 31 -4.11 5.66 0.69
N VAL A 32 -3.00 5.96 1.36
CA VAL A 32 -1.84 5.08 1.41
C VAL A 32 -1.44 4.87 2.86
N SER A 33 -1.08 3.63 3.19
CA SER A 33 -0.60 3.28 4.53
C SER A 33 0.84 3.78 4.72
N VAL A 34 1.16 4.31 5.90
CA VAL A 34 2.52 4.64 6.28
C VAL A 34 3.45 3.42 6.20
N ILE A 35 2.91 2.22 6.42
CA ILE A 35 3.66 0.97 6.29
C ILE A 35 4.08 0.75 4.84
N THR A 36 3.17 0.99 3.89
CA THR A 36 3.47 0.88 2.46
C THR A 36 4.59 1.85 2.06
N LEU A 37 4.52 3.09 2.55
CA LEU A 37 5.56 4.09 2.27
C LEU A 37 6.91 3.64 2.83
N GLY A 38 6.91 3.08 4.04
CA GLY A 38 8.12 2.53 4.65
C GLY A 38 8.71 1.37 3.85
N GLU A 39 7.86 0.49 3.31
CA GLU A 39 8.32 -0.62 2.48
C GLU A 39 8.92 -0.14 1.16
N ILE A 40 8.35 0.91 0.56
CA ILE A 40 8.93 1.52 -0.63
C ILE A 40 10.31 2.11 -0.31
N ARG A 41 10.44 2.82 0.81
CA ARG A 41 11.72 3.36 1.27
C ARG A 41 12.75 2.24 1.47
N ARG A 42 12.35 1.14 2.09
CA ARG A 42 13.23 -0.02 2.28
C ARG A 42 13.71 -0.56 0.93
N GLY A 43 12.81 -0.61 -0.06
CA GLY A 43 13.17 -1.01 -1.42
C GLY A 43 14.20 -0.10 -2.05
N VAL A 44 14.06 1.22 -1.89
CA VAL A 44 15.02 2.21 -2.37
C VAL A 44 16.40 1.96 -1.76
N GLU A 45 16.45 1.81 -0.44
CA GLU A 45 17.73 1.61 0.25
C GLU A 45 18.39 0.28 -0.10
N SER A 46 17.59 -0.79 -0.29
CA SER A 46 18.11 -2.08 -0.74
C SER A 46 18.77 -2.00 -2.12
N ILE A 47 18.12 -1.31 -3.05
CA ILE A 47 18.63 -1.12 -4.40
C ILE A 47 19.92 -0.29 -4.36
N ARG A 48 19.95 0.77 -3.55
CA ARG A 48 21.14 1.60 -3.39
C ARG A 48 22.30 0.80 -2.80
N HIS A 49 22.00 -0.04 -1.81
CA HIS A 49 23.01 -0.89 -1.17
C HIS A 49 23.65 -1.87 -2.15
N ARG A 50 22.90 -2.35 -3.14
CA ARG A 50 23.44 -3.22 -4.20
C ARG A 50 24.31 -2.47 -5.22
N GLY A 51 24.39 -1.15 -5.11
CA GLY A 51 25.17 -0.31 -5.99
C GLY A 51 24.43 0.23 -7.20
N ASP A 52 23.15 -0.06 -7.35
CA ASP A 52 22.35 0.48 -8.46
C ASP A 52 21.77 1.85 -8.09
N THR A 53 22.65 2.82 -8.01
CA THR A 53 22.30 4.19 -7.58
C THR A 53 21.29 4.84 -8.54
N ARG A 54 21.42 4.58 -9.83
CA ARG A 54 20.51 5.17 -10.83
C ARG A 54 19.06 4.73 -10.61
N GLN A 55 18.84 3.43 -10.41
CA GLN A 55 17.50 2.90 -10.15
C GLN A 55 16.99 3.37 -8.80
N ALA A 56 17.83 3.39 -7.78
CA ALA A 56 17.46 3.88 -6.45
C ALA A 56 17.00 5.33 -6.51
N ASN A 57 17.72 6.18 -7.24
CA ASN A 57 17.35 7.59 -7.38
C ASN A 57 16.02 7.76 -8.09
N ARG A 58 15.75 6.96 -9.13
CA ARG A 58 14.46 7.02 -9.83
C ARG A 58 13.30 6.60 -8.93
N LEU A 59 13.48 5.54 -8.18
CA LEU A 59 12.46 5.05 -7.26
C LEU A 59 12.23 6.04 -6.12
N GLU A 60 13.30 6.67 -5.63
CA GLU A 60 13.20 7.69 -4.59
C GLU A 60 12.44 8.93 -5.08
N ALA A 61 12.71 9.37 -6.31
CA ALA A 61 11.98 10.49 -6.92
C ALA A 61 10.49 10.15 -7.06
N TRP A 62 10.18 8.91 -7.45
CA TRP A 62 8.80 8.45 -7.53
C TRP A 62 8.14 8.44 -6.14
N LEU A 63 8.85 7.96 -5.10
CA LEU A 63 8.35 7.98 -3.73
C LEU A 63 8.03 9.40 -3.27
N THR A 64 8.90 10.36 -3.57
CA THR A 64 8.66 11.78 -3.27
C THR A 64 7.39 12.27 -3.94
N SER A 65 7.16 11.88 -5.19
CA SER A 65 5.95 12.21 -5.94
C SER A 65 4.70 11.61 -5.28
N VAL A 66 4.78 10.35 -4.85
CA VAL A 66 3.66 9.67 -4.16
C VAL A 66 3.33 10.39 -2.86
N LEU A 67 4.34 10.74 -2.06
CA LEU A 67 4.13 11.47 -0.81
C LEU A 67 3.42 12.79 -1.04
N LYS A 68 3.78 13.50 -2.10
CA LYS A 68 3.13 14.76 -2.47
C LYS A 68 1.68 14.54 -2.88
N ASP A 69 1.41 13.50 -3.68
CA ASP A 69 0.07 13.21 -4.19
C ASP A 69 -0.89 12.77 -3.07
N PHE A 70 -0.38 12.12 -2.03
CA PHE A 70 -1.18 11.61 -0.91
C PHE A 70 -1.01 12.43 0.37
N ASP A 71 -0.59 13.68 0.28
CA ASP A 71 -0.17 14.51 1.42
C ASP A 71 -1.11 14.40 2.64
N ASP A 72 -2.40 14.62 2.45
CA ASP A 72 -3.39 14.54 3.53
C ASP A 72 -4.05 13.16 3.65
N HIS A 73 -3.59 12.18 2.89
CA HIS A 73 -4.20 10.86 2.81
C HIS A 73 -3.23 9.75 3.18
N VAL A 74 -2.27 10.02 4.04
CA VAL A 74 -1.39 8.99 4.61
C VAL A 74 -2.00 8.51 5.91
N LEU A 75 -2.22 7.21 6.03
CA LEU A 75 -2.80 6.59 7.22
C LEU A 75 -1.70 6.04 8.11
N ASP A 76 -1.68 6.50 9.36
CA ASP A 76 -0.73 6.05 10.37
C ASP A 76 -1.03 4.64 10.84
N PHE A 77 -0.03 4.03 11.47
CA PHE A 77 -0.18 2.76 12.15
C PHE A 77 -0.05 3.02 13.65
N SER A 78 -1.19 3.16 14.31
CA SER A 78 -1.27 3.57 15.70
C SER A 78 -1.76 2.41 16.59
N HIS A 79 -2.18 2.73 17.80
CA HIS A 79 -2.66 1.76 18.78
C HIS A 79 -3.81 0.91 18.23
N ASP A 80 -4.80 1.53 17.60
CA ASP A 80 -5.98 0.81 17.11
C ASP A 80 -5.61 -0.20 16.02
N GLU A 81 -4.79 0.21 15.06
CA GLU A 81 -4.32 -0.67 13.99
C GLU A 81 -3.46 -1.80 14.56
N ALA A 82 -2.66 -1.51 15.57
CA ALA A 82 -1.83 -2.52 16.21
C ALA A 82 -2.67 -3.61 16.89
N GLN A 83 -3.79 -3.26 17.52
CA GLN A 83 -4.69 -4.23 18.14
C GLN A 83 -5.30 -5.16 17.09
N VAL A 84 -5.77 -4.61 15.97
CA VAL A 84 -6.32 -5.39 14.86
C VAL A 84 -5.23 -6.28 14.27
N TRP A 85 -4.05 -5.74 14.04
CA TRP A 85 -2.91 -6.47 13.47
C TRP A 85 -2.54 -7.68 14.30
N ARG A 86 -2.46 -7.53 15.62
CA ARG A 86 -2.10 -8.64 16.50
C ARG A 86 -3.13 -9.76 16.43
N ARG A 87 -4.42 -9.42 16.37
CA ARG A 87 -5.47 -10.43 16.23
C ARG A 87 -5.39 -11.17 14.90
N LEU A 88 -5.07 -10.46 13.81
CA LEU A 88 -4.94 -11.08 12.48
C LEU A 88 -3.80 -12.09 12.42
N ARG A 89 -2.84 -12.02 13.33
CA ARG A 89 -1.68 -12.91 13.37
C ARG A 89 -1.88 -14.16 14.19
N VAL A 90 -3.05 -14.38 14.72
CA VAL A 90 -3.37 -15.57 15.51
C VAL A 90 -4.38 -16.40 14.73
N PRO A 91 -4.11 -17.68 14.47
CA PRO A 91 -2.91 -18.45 14.78
C PRO A 91 -1.80 -18.36 13.72
N HIS A 92 -1.99 -17.60 12.64
CA HIS A 92 -1.09 -17.55 11.49
C HIS A 92 -0.26 -16.26 11.53
N PRO A 93 1.00 -16.30 12.03
CA PRO A 93 1.83 -15.09 12.17
C PRO A 93 2.50 -14.62 10.87
N GLU A 94 2.46 -15.41 9.81
CA GLU A 94 3.13 -15.08 8.54
C GLU A 94 2.53 -13.85 7.88
N ASN A 95 3.27 -13.28 6.93
CA ASN A 95 2.89 -12.07 6.19
C ASN A 95 2.62 -10.88 7.11
N ALA A 96 3.51 -10.69 8.11
CA ALA A 96 3.31 -9.70 9.16
C ALA A 96 3.12 -8.29 8.61
N ILE A 97 3.92 -7.88 7.62
CA ILE A 97 3.83 -6.54 7.03
C ILE A 97 2.52 -6.37 6.27
N ASP A 98 2.15 -7.35 5.45
CA ASP A 98 0.87 -7.29 4.74
C ASP A 98 -0.30 -7.23 5.71
N LYS A 99 -0.23 -7.95 6.83
CA LYS A 99 -1.27 -7.89 7.85
C LYS A 99 -1.35 -6.52 8.54
N GLN A 100 -0.23 -5.78 8.65
CA GLN A 100 -0.27 -4.40 9.11
C GLN A 100 -1.07 -3.52 8.16
N ILE A 101 -0.87 -3.69 6.86
CA ILE A 101 -1.62 -2.95 5.83
C ILE A 101 -3.09 -3.34 5.87
N GLY A 102 -3.37 -4.64 5.97
CA GLY A 102 -4.75 -5.14 6.11
C GLY A 102 -5.44 -4.61 7.35
N ALA A 103 -4.72 -4.54 8.47
CA ALA A 103 -5.26 -4.00 9.72
C ALA A 103 -5.63 -2.52 9.57
N THR A 104 -4.82 -1.75 8.86
CA THR A 104 -5.12 -0.35 8.58
C THR A 104 -6.42 -0.22 7.77
N ALA A 105 -6.57 -1.02 6.73
CA ALA A 105 -7.78 -1.01 5.92
C ALA A 105 -9.02 -1.39 6.74
N LEU A 106 -8.91 -2.42 7.58
CA LEU A 106 -10.02 -2.85 8.44
C LEU A 106 -10.41 -1.79 9.46
N THR A 107 -9.41 -1.17 10.11
CA THR A 107 -9.66 -0.15 11.12
C THR A 107 -10.42 1.04 10.55
N HIS A 108 -10.14 1.41 9.32
CA HIS A 108 -10.75 2.57 8.66
C HIS A 108 -11.91 2.20 7.73
N GLY A 109 -12.30 0.92 7.66
CA GLY A 109 -13.40 0.49 6.80
C GLY A 109 -13.13 0.68 5.32
N LEU A 110 -11.88 0.49 4.88
CA LEU A 110 -11.44 0.77 3.52
C LEU A 110 -11.33 -0.52 2.69
N THR A 111 -11.51 -0.38 1.38
CA THR A 111 -11.17 -1.41 0.42
C THR A 111 -9.67 -1.34 0.14
N LEU A 112 -9.00 -2.48 0.21
CA LEU A 112 -7.57 -2.58 -0.06
C LEU A 112 -7.32 -2.88 -1.54
N VAL A 113 -6.54 -2.03 -2.17
CA VAL A 113 -6.17 -2.16 -3.58
C VAL A 113 -4.77 -2.76 -3.65
N THR A 114 -4.63 -3.96 -4.18
CA THR A 114 -3.35 -4.67 -4.17
C THR A 114 -3.27 -5.71 -5.28
N ARG A 115 -2.06 -5.95 -5.77
CA ARG A 115 -1.77 -7.09 -6.65
C ARG A 115 -1.76 -8.41 -5.87
N ASN A 116 -1.35 -8.40 -4.62
CA ASN A 116 -1.09 -9.60 -3.82
C ASN A 116 -2.32 -10.02 -3.01
N THR A 117 -3.46 -10.23 -3.69
CA THR A 117 -4.71 -10.54 -3.02
C THR A 117 -4.63 -11.81 -2.16
N ALA A 118 -3.80 -12.79 -2.57
CA ALA A 118 -3.64 -14.03 -1.82
C ALA A 118 -3.09 -13.79 -0.40
N HIS A 119 -2.23 -12.78 -0.22
CA HIS A 119 -1.64 -12.47 1.08
C HIS A 119 -2.66 -11.90 2.08
N PHE A 120 -3.78 -11.40 1.56
CA PHE A 120 -4.84 -10.77 2.38
C PHE A 120 -6.09 -11.64 2.47
N SER A 121 -6.06 -12.82 1.88
CA SER A 121 -7.18 -13.74 1.89
C SER A 121 -7.49 -14.18 3.31
N GLY A 122 -8.76 -14.23 3.66
CA GLY A 122 -9.21 -14.68 4.98
C GLY A 122 -9.10 -13.64 6.09
N LEU A 123 -8.65 -12.42 5.81
CA LEU A 123 -8.53 -11.37 6.82
C LEU A 123 -9.82 -10.57 7.03
N GLY A 124 -10.81 -10.75 6.18
CA GLY A 124 -12.06 -10.00 6.28
C GLY A 124 -12.01 -8.62 5.63
N VAL A 125 -10.93 -8.29 4.94
CA VAL A 125 -10.79 -7.03 4.23
C VAL A 125 -11.31 -7.18 2.78
N THR A 126 -12.01 -6.16 2.30
CA THR A 126 -12.45 -6.14 0.89
C THR A 126 -11.26 -5.83 0.00
N LEU A 127 -11.06 -6.65 -1.03
CA LEU A 127 -9.87 -6.59 -1.89
C LEU A 127 -10.25 -6.25 -3.33
N VAL A 128 -9.41 -5.45 -3.98
CA VAL A 128 -9.49 -5.16 -5.41
C VAL A 128 -8.11 -5.29 -6.02
N ASN A 129 -7.99 -6.02 -7.13
CA ASN A 129 -6.75 -6.12 -7.89
C ASN A 129 -6.95 -5.44 -9.25
N PRO A 130 -6.52 -4.18 -9.42
CA PRO A 130 -6.67 -3.46 -10.68
C PRO A 130 -5.59 -3.78 -11.71
N PHE A 131 -4.55 -4.51 -11.33
CA PHE A 131 -3.43 -4.82 -12.22
C PHE A 131 -3.86 -5.75 -13.35
N ILE A 132 -3.36 -5.49 -14.54
CA ILE A 132 -3.61 -6.31 -15.73
C ILE A 132 -2.33 -6.61 -16.49
#